data_ce4ee9741e4e76efccb8de9ea01c15b7
#
_entry.id   ce4ee9741e4e76efccb8de9ea01c15b7
#
_cell.length_a   1.000
_cell.length_b   1.000
_cell.length_c   1.000
_cell.angle_alpha   90.00
_cell.angle_beta   90.00
_cell.angle_gamma   90.00
#
_symmetry.space_group_name_H-M   'P 1'
#
loop_
_entity.id
_entity.type
_entity.pdbx_description
1 polymer ?
#
loop_
_entity_poly.entity_id
_entity_poly.type
_entity_poly.pdbx_seq_one_letter_code
_entity_poly.pdbx_strand_id
1 'polypeptide(L)'
;MPLAAATRDRIDQLLAANRVVLFMKGTRQGPQCGFSAATVDRLDTLLDDYATVNVLADDEIRQGIKEYGNWPTIPQLYVDRELVGGADIVQSMFDSGELHRVLGVAEPNRTPPEITISDAAVAAIRQALTDADGVKLFLVVDGHFQPQFQLREPNGNEISVNANGLEISFDLASAQRARGASIDWTKTAHGEGLAIHLPMAPPAVKSIDVHALKQRLDAGDITVIDVRPPQDRALAPFARAEVLDSSTHARLAALPKETPLAFLCHVGNSSRRAAEHFREHGFRDVYNVEGGIDAWSREVDSAVPRY
;
A
#
# COMPACT_ATOMS: atom_id res chain seq x y z
N MET A 1 23.09 3.46 -31.33
CA MET A 1 22.75 2.86 -32.64
C MET A 1 21.30 3.24 -32.93
N PRO A 2 20.92 3.55 -34.17
CA PRO A 2 19.51 3.87 -34.43
C PRO A 2 18.62 2.66 -34.12
N LEU A 3 17.42 2.91 -33.60
CA LEU A 3 16.43 1.89 -33.24
C LEU A 3 16.14 0.98 -34.45
N ALA A 4 16.33 -0.33 -34.28
CA ALA A 4 16.07 -1.32 -35.31
C ALA A 4 14.58 -1.27 -35.74
N ALA A 5 14.30 -1.34 -37.05
CA ALA A 5 12.93 -1.26 -37.55
C ALA A 5 12.00 -2.30 -36.92
N ALA A 6 12.46 -3.55 -36.79
CA ALA A 6 11.68 -4.62 -36.18
C ALA A 6 11.32 -4.33 -34.71
N THR A 7 12.24 -3.74 -33.94
CA THR A 7 11.98 -3.37 -32.54
C THR A 7 11.01 -2.19 -32.46
N ARG A 8 11.13 -1.22 -33.38
CA ARG A 8 10.16 -0.11 -33.51
C ARG A 8 8.76 -0.63 -33.80
N ASP A 9 8.61 -1.53 -34.78
CA ASP A 9 7.31 -2.10 -35.15
C ASP A 9 6.67 -2.85 -33.98
N ARG A 10 7.47 -3.56 -33.17
CA ARG A 10 6.99 -4.25 -31.95
C ARG A 10 6.48 -3.25 -30.89
N ILE A 11 7.21 -2.15 -30.67
CA ILE A 11 6.80 -1.10 -29.73
C ILE A 11 5.50 -0.44 -30.24
N ASP A 12 5.45 -0.10 -31.54
CA ASP A 12 4.25 0.49 -32.16
C ASP A 12 3.01 -0.41 -32.00
N GLN A 13 3.17 -1.72 -32.18
CA GLN A 13 2.09 -2.69 -31.96
C GLN A 13 1.61 -2.73 -30.50
N LEU A 14 2.53 -2.73 -29.53
CA LEU A 14 2.18 -2.69 -28.10
C LEU A 14 1.39 -1.43 -27.75
N LEU A 15 1.85 -0.27 -28.25
CA LEU A 15 1.19 1.02 -28.01
C LEU A 15 -0.12 1.16 -28.80
N ALA A 16 -0.26 0.51 -29.96
CA ALA A 16 -1.51 0.52 -30.72
C ALA A 16 -2.59 -0.39 -30.12
N ALA A 17 -2.18 -1.49 -29.48
CA ALA A 17 -3.09 -2.45 -28.88
C ALA A 17 -3.65 -1.99 -27.52
N ASN A 18 -3.01 -1.02 -26.86
CA ASN A 18 -3.36 -0.63 -25.50
C ASN A 18 -3.29 0.89 -25.33
N ARG A 19 -4.34 1.47 -24.73
CA ARG A 19 -4.39 2.91 -24.48
C ARG A 19 -3.33 3.36 -23.49
N VAL A 20 -3.12 2.59 -22.41
CA VAL A 20 -2.14 2.88 -21.35
C VAL A 20 -1.14 1.73 -21.30
N VAL A 21 0.15 2.04 -21.46
CA VAL A 21 1.24 1.06 -21.45
C VAL A 21 2.37 1.55 -20.55
N LEU A 22 2.74 0.74 -19.58
CA LEU A 22 3.88 0.97 -18.71
C LEU A 22 5.03 0.02 -19.06
N PHE A 23 6.13 0.55 -19.60
CA PHE A 23 7.38 -0.18 -19.71
C PHE A 23 8.11 -0.12 -18.37
N MET A 24 8.32 -1.27 -17.73
CA MET A 24 8.80 -1.34 -16.35
C MET A 24 9.79 -2.48 -16.12
N LYS A 25 10.48 -2.47 -14.97
CA LYS A 25 11.32 -3.57 -14.52
C LYS A 25 10.49 -4.49 -13.62
N GLY A 26 10.32 -5.75 -14.02
CA GLY A 26 9.44 -6.72 -13.39
C GLY A 26 8.01 -6.67 -13.94
N THR A 27 7.07 -7.20 -13.19
CA THR A 27 5.63 -7.23 -13.52
C THR A 27 4.83 -6.29 -12.61
N ARG A 28 3.57 -6.02 -12.94
CA ARG A 28 2.66 -5.23 -12.09
C ARG A 28 2.55 -5.83 -10.67
N GLN A 29 2.49 -7.18 -10.55
CA GLN A 29 2.38 -7.88 -9.28
C GLN A 29 3.73 -8.10 -8.57
N GLY A 30 4.84 -7.92 -9.29
CA GLY A 30 6.20 -8.11 -8.78
C GLY A 30 7.19 -7.14 -9.40
N PRO A 31 7.11 -5.83 -9.09
CA PRO A 31 8.09 -4.85 -9.56
C PRO A 31 9.48 -5.15 -9.03
N GLN A 32 10.51 -5.09 -9.88
CA GLN A 32 11.91 -5.34 -9.52
C GLN A 32 12.75 -4.06 -9.44
N CYS A 33 12.11 -2.91 -9.22
CA CYS A 33 12.76 -1.62 -9.07
C CYS A 33 11.83 -0.68 -8.32
N GLY A 34 12.35 0.08 -7.34
CA GLY A 34 11.57 1.03 -6.53
C GLY A 34 10.83 2.07 -7.37
N PHE A 35 11.44 2.59 -8.44
CA PHE A 35 10.77 3.52 -9.35
C PHE A 35 9.61 2.87 -10.12
N SER A 36 9.77 1.60 -10.54
CA SER A 36 8.68 0.86 -11.19
C SER A 36 7.55 0.56 -10.21
N ALA A 37 7.87 0.15 -8.98
CA ALA A 37 6.89 -0.06 -7.92
C ALA A 37 6.09 1.21 -7.63
N ALA A 38 6.78 2.33 -7.43
CA ALA A 38 6.15 3.61 -7.19
C ALA A 38 5.21 4.06 -8.32
N THR A 39 5.57 3.80 -9.57
CA THR A 39 4.70 4.12 -10.72
C THR A 39 3.47 3.20 -10.77
N VAL A 40 3.66 1.90 -10.53
CA VAL A 40 2.55 0.93 -10.44
C VAL A 40 1.56 1.34 -9.35
N ASP A 41 2.03 1.66 -8.13
CA ASP A 41 1.16 2.07 -7.02
C ASP A 41 0.25 3.25 -7.38
N ARG A 42 0.75 4.24 -8.14
CA ARG A 42 -0.06 5.38 -8.57
C ARG A 42 -1.07 5.00 -9.64
N LEU A 43 -0.65 4.20 -10.63
CA LEU A 43 -1.57 3.75 -11.67
C LEU A 43 -2.66 2.85 -11.10
N ASP A 44 -2.33 1.97 -10.16
CA ASP A 44 -3.27 1.06 -9.50
C ASP A 44 -4.33 1.81 -8.66
N THR A 45 -4.03 3.04 -8.19
CA THR A 45 -5.04 3.89 -7.54
C THR A 45 -6.01 4.55 -8.51
N LEU A 46 -5.67 4.61 -9.81
CA LEU A 46 -6.42 5.34 -10.83
C LEU A 46 -7.09 4.43 -11.87
N LEU A 47 -6.53 3.25 -12.10
CA LEU A 47 -6.95 2.35 -13.17
C LEU A 47 -7.07 0.91 -12.67
N ASP A 48 -8.18 0.28 -12.97
CA ASP A 48 -8.38 -1.16 -12.68
C ASP A 48 -7.46 -2.03 -13.56
N ASP A 49 -7.25 -1.61 -14.82
CA ASP A 49 -6.42 -2.35 -15.78
C ASP A 49 -5.61 -1.42 -16.71
N TYR A 50 -4.42 -1.86 -17.04
CA TYR A 50 -3.50 -1.25 -18.03
C TYR A 50 -2.42 -2.26 -18.43
N ALA A 51 -1.84 -2.07 -19.61
CA ALA A 51 -0.79 -2.97 -20.11
C ALA A 51 0.56 -2.67 -19.44
N THR A 52 1.29 -3.73 -19.09
CA THR A 52 2.67 -3.63 -18.60
C THR A 52 3.61 -4.44 -19.47
N VAL A 53 4.81 -3.92 -19.71
CA VAL A 53 5.87 -4.59 -20.47
C VAL A 53 7.09 -4.73 -19.56
N ASN A 54 7.43 -5.98 -19.22
CA ASN A 54 8.64 -6.25 -18.43
C ASN A 54 9.88 -6.18 -19.30
N VAL A 55 10.58 -5.06 -19.24
CA VAL A 55 11.80 -4.84 -20.02
C VAL A 55 13.00 -5.69 -19.59
N LEU A 56 12.93 -6.38 -18.45
CA LEU A 56 13.99 -7.31 -18.03
C LEU A 56 13.90 -8.66 -18.74
N ALA A 57 12.75 -8.96 -19.34
CA ALA A 57 12.54 -10.19 -20.12
C ALA A 57 12.93 -10.03 -21.61
N ASP A 58 13.24 -8.80 -22.05
CA ASP A 58 13.50 -8.50 -23.47
C ASP A 58 14.47 -7.31 -23.59
N ASP A 59 15.74 -7.60 -23.82
CA ASP A 59 16.80 -6.60 -23.91
C ASP A 59 16.65 -5.70 -25.16
N GLU A 60 16.06 -6.19 -26.26
CA GLU A 60 15.80 -5.36 -27.44
C GLU A 60 14.75 -4.29 -27.13
N ILE A 61 13.63 -4.67 -26.50
CA ILE A 61 12.61 -3.73 -26.04
C ILE A 61 13.20 -2.80 -24.98
N ARG A 62 14.04 -3.31 -24.07
CA ARG A 62 14.68 -2.50 -23.00
C ARG A 62 15.55 -1.37 -23.56
N GLN A 63 16.33 -1.62 -24.60
CA GLN A 63 17.14 -0.58 -25.23
C GLN A 63 16.29 0.24 -26.19
N GLY A 64 15.46 -0.44 -26.98
CA GLY A 64 14.62 0.20 -28.00
C GLY A 64 13.67 1.25 -27.46
N ILE A 65 13.03 1.01 -26.30
CA ILE A 65 12.07 1.96 -25.72
C ILE A 65 12.74 3.27 -25.28
N LYS A 66 14.02 3.24 -24.90
CA LYS A 66 14.78 4.44 -24.56
C LYS A 66 15.06 5.31 -25.78
N GLU A 67 15.37 4.66 -26.91
CA GLU A 67 15.60 5.34 -28.20
C GLU A 67 14.26 5.79 -28.80
N TYR A 68 13.21 4.98 -28.70
CA TYR A 68 11.87 5.25 -29.20
C TYR A 68 11.28 6.54 -28.59
N GLY A 69 11.29 6.65 -27.27
CA GLY A 69 10.80 7.82 -26.54
C GLY A 69 11.81 8.94 -26.39
N ASN A 70 13.06 8.76 -26.85
CA ASN A 70 14.19 9.64 -26.53
C ASN A 70 14.28 9.93 -25.02
N TRP A 71 14.09 8.89 -24.20
CA TRP A 71 14.04 8.96 -22.74
C TRP A 71 14.95 7.88 -22.13
N PRO A 72 15.98 8.26 -21.35
CA PRO A 72 17.07 7.33 -21.01
C PRO A 72 16.73 6.32 -19.92
N THR A 73 15.66 6.56 -19.16
CA THR A 73 15.36 5.78 -17.94
C THR A 73 14.09 4.94 -18.08
N ILE A 74 13.92 3.98 -17.19
CA ILE A 74 12.74 3.12 -17.02
C ILE A 74 12.35 3.18 -15.54
N PRO A 75 11.05 3.32 -15.23
CA PRO A 75 9.88 3.11 -16.08
C PRO A 75 9.61 4.23 -17.07
N GLN A 76 8.80 3.92 -18.12
CA GLN A 76 8.22 4.88 -19.05
C GLN A 76 6.72 4.61 -19.21
N LEU A 77 5.90 5.61 -18.96
CA LEU A 77 4.46 5.57 -19.14
C LEU A 77 4.08 6.18 -20.51
N TYR A 78 3.27 5.45 -21.25
CA TYR A 78 2.65 5.91 -22.48
C TYR A 78 1.13 5.90 -22.36
N VAL A 79 0.49 6.96 -22.82
CA VAL A 79 -0.98 7.09 -22.90
C VAL A 79 -1.33 7.54 -24.31
N ASP A 80 -2.29 6.88 -24.93
CA ASP A 80 -2.72 7.15 -26.31
C ASP A 80 -1.52 7.23 -27.30
N ARG A 81 -0.50 6.36 -27.10
CA ARG A 81 0.76 6.23 -27.85
C ARG A 81 1.77 7.36 -27.64
N GLU A 82 1.49 8.32 -26.76
CA GLU A 82 2.40 9.42 -26.44
C GLU A 82 3.13 9.14 -25.13
N LEU A 83 4.42 9.47 -25.07
CA LEU A 83 5.21 9.37 -23.85
C LEU A 83 4.76 10.42 -22.83
N VAL A 84 4.23 9.97 -21.72
CA VAL A 84 3.92 10.83 -20.57
C VAL A 84 5.21 11.18 -19.81
N GLY A 85 6.05 10.17 -19.52
CA GLY A 85 7.33 10.37 -18.84
C GLY A 85 7.79 9.18 -18.01
N GLY A 86 8.83 9.40 -17.22
CA GLY A 86 9.36 8.47 -16.21
C GLY A 86 8.67 8.62 -14.85
N ALA A 87 9.20 7.92 -13.84
CA ALA A 87 8.62 7.88 -12.49
C ALA A 87 8.42 9.27 -11.86
N ASP A 88 9.38 10.15 -12.01
CA ASP A 88 9.33 11.50 -11.41
C ASP A 88 8.23 12.37 -12.06
N ILE A 89 8.07 12.26 -13.38
CA ILE A 89 7.01 12.97 -14.11
C ILE A 89 5.64 12.42 -13.71
N VAL A 90 5.49 11.10 -13.67
CA VAL A 90 4.25 10.45 -13.25
C VAL A 90 3.87 10.85 -11.84
N GLN A 91 4.86 10.90 -10.92
CA GLN A 91 4.65 11.39 -9.54
C GLN A 91 4.16 12.84 -9.52
N SER A 92 4.86 13.75 -10.23
CA SER A 92 4.50 15.16 -10.28
C SER A 92 3.09 15.37 -10.86
N MET A 93 2.76 14.65 -11.93
CA MET A 93 1.44 14.72 -12.56
C MET A 93 0.33 14.09 -11.69
N PHE A 94 0.65 13.06 -10.90
CA PHE A 94 -0.26 12.50 -9.91
C PHE A 94 -0.56 13.52 -8.81
N ASP A 95 0.47 14.15 -8.24
CA ASP A 95 0.35 15.13 -7.16
C ASP A 95 -0.39 16.39 -7.61
N SER A 96 -0.21 16.84 -8.85
CA SER A 96 -0.92 17.98 -9.44
C SER A 96 -2.37 17.67 -9.86
N GLY A 97 -2.72 16.39 -10.03
CA GLY A 97 -3.97 15.94 -10.63
C GLY A 97 -3.95 15.90 -12.17
N GLU A 98 -2.84 16.26 -12.81
CA GLU A 98 -2.71 16.23 -14.27
C GLU A 98 -2.78 14.81 -14.83
N LEU A 99 -2.21 13.82 -14.09
CA LEU A 99 -2.28 12.41 -14.47
C LEU A 99 -3.74 11.94 -14.59
N HIS A 100 -4.63 12.41 -13.72
CA HIS A 100 -6.07 12.08 -13.77
C HIS A 100 -6.69 12.54 -15.09
N ARG A 101 -6.36 13.76 -15.53
CA ARG A 101 -6.85 14.31 -16.82
C ARG A 101 -6.32 13.53 -18.00
N VAL A 102 -5.02 13.21 -18.01
CA VAL A 102 -4.39 12.42 -19.10
C VAL A 102 -4.98 11.01 -19.17
N LEU A 103 -5.24 10.39 -18.02
CA LEU A 103 -5.86 9.08 -17.97
C LEU A 103 -7.38 9.11 -18.20
N GLY A 104 -8.01 10.30 -18.21
CA GLY A 104 -9.47 10.44 -18.37
C GLY A 104 -10.28 9.93 -17.19
N VAL A 105 -9.68 9.92 -15.98
CA VAL A 105 -10.36 9.55 -14.75
C VAL A 105 -10.78 10.78 -13.95
N ALA A 106 -11.67 10.59 -12.96
CA ALA A 106 -12.18 11.70 -12.15
C ALA A 106 -11.04 12.49 -11.50
N GLU A 107 -11.17 13.82 -11.52
CA GLU A 107 -10.19 14.69 -10.86
C GLU A 107 -10.11 14.39 -9.37
N PRO A 108 -8.90 14.47 -8.78
CA PRO A 108 -8.72 14.17 -7.38
C PRO A 108 -9.40 15.23 -6.50
N ASN A 109 -10.00 14.77 -5.42
CA ASN A 109 -10.52 15.70 -4.42
C ASN A 109 -9.38 16.38 -3.67
N ARG A 110 -9.15 17.66 -3.95
CA ARG A 110 -8.13 18.51 -3.32
C ARG A 110 -8.66 19.35 -2.15
N THR A 111 -9.88 19.07 -1.67
CA THR A 111 -10.40 19.74 -0.47
C THR A 111 -9.47 19.45 0.70
N PRO A 112 -8.98 20.49 1.43
CA PRO A 112 -8.16 20.29 2.61
C PRO A 112 -8.84 19.36 3.63
N PRO A 113 -8.08 18.46 4.28
CA PRO A 113 -8.65 17.60 5.30
C PRO A 113 -9.05 18.43 6.54
N GLU A 114 -10.16 18.07 7.18
CA GLU A 114 -10.45 18.56 8.52
C GLU A 114 -9.50 17.86 9.51
N ILE A 115 -8.75 18.66 10.29
CA ILE A 115 -7.80 18.17 11.29
C ILE A 115 -8.01 18.91 12.59
N THR A 116 -7.91 18.20 13.69
CA THR A 116 -7.83 18.78 15.03
C THR A 116 -6.44 18.60 15.62
N ILE A 117 -5.93 19.63 16.29
CA ILE A 117 -4.63 19.56 16.96
C ILE A 117 -4.72 20.25 18.31
N SER A 118 -4.22 19.62 19.36
CA SER A 118 -4.22 20.19 20.70
C SER A 118 -3.16 21.29 20.86
N ASP A 119 -3.38 22.21 21.81
CA ASP A 119 -2.42 23.29 22.13
C ASP A 119 -1.06 22.72 22.52
N ALA A 120 -1.04 21.61 23.25
CA ALA A 120 0.18 20.93 23.67
C ALA A 120 0.97 20.39 22.45
N ALA A 121 0.28 19.80 21.47
CA ALA A 121 0.91 19.32 20.24
C ALA A 121 1.43 20.49 19.39
N VAL A 122 0.67 21.59 19.27
CA VAL A 122 1.13 22.83 18.59
C VAL A 122 2.39 23.38 19.22
N ALA A 123 2.42 23.48 20.55
CA ALA A 123 3.60 23.97 21.28
C ALA A 123 4.84 23.10 21.05
N ALA A 124 4.68 21.77 21.13
CA ALA A 124 5.76 20.82 20.90
C ALA A 124 6.30 20.89 19.45
N ILE A 125 5.41 20.96 18.45
CA ILE A 125 5.79 21.06 17.05
C ILE A 125 6.50 22.38 16.79
N ARG A 126 5.99 23.52 17.27
CA ARG A 126 6.64 24.82 17.12
C ARG A 126 8.02 24.86 17.74
N GLN A 127 8.21 24.23 18.88
CA GLN A 127 9.52 24.13 19.52
C GLN A 127 10.52 23.33 18.66
N ALA A 128 10.06 22.32 17.93
CA ALA A 128 10.89 21.53 17.02
C ALA A 128 11.20 22.24 15.68
N LEU A 129 10.45 23.30 15.33
CA LEU A 129 10.55 24.02 14.05
C LEU A 129 11.45 25.26 14.10
N THR A 130 12.30 25.43 15.10
CA THR A 130 13.02 26.68 15.40
C THR A 130 13.94 27.24 14.31
N ASP A 131 14.26 26.49 13.24
CA ASP A 131 15.16 26.89 12.15
C ASP A 131 14.69 26.41 10.75
N ALA A 132 13.39 26.51 10.46
CA ALA A 132 12.78 25.92 9.26
C ALA A 132 12.48 26.94 8.14
N ASP A 133 13.43 27.84 7.83
CA ASP A 133 13.25 28.82 6.76
C ASP A 133 13.14 28.16 5.38
N GLY A 134 12.12 28.53 4.60
CA GLY A 134 11.92 28.08 3.22
C GLY A 134 11.30 26.68 3.07
N VAL A 135 10.99 25.98 4.16
CA VAL A 135 10.33 24.68 4.14
C VAL A 135 8.93 24.74 4.76
N LYS A 136 8.07 23.80 4.36
CA LYS A 136 6.75 23.61 4.95
C LYS A 136 6.71 22.33 5.79
N LEU A 137 5.87 22.34 6.81
CA LEU A 137 5.57 21.17 7.63
C LEU A 137 4.56 20.30 6.89
N PHE A 138 4.98 19.11 6.50
CA PHE A 138 4.10 18.10 5.90
C PHE A 138 3.71 17.03 6.92
N LEU A 139 2.43 16.67 6.95
CA LEU A 139 1.98 15.42 7.53
C LEU A 139 1.82 14.40 6.38
N VAL A 140 2.76 13.49 6.29
CA VAL A 140 2.76 12.39 5.33
C VAL A 140 2.09 11.18 5.95
N VAL A 141 1.10 10.63 5.27
CA VAL A 141 0.43 9.40 5.66
C VAL A 141 0.62 8.39 4.54
N ASP A 142 1.43 7.37 4.77
CA ASP A 142 1.76 6.36 3.77
C ASP A 142 0.58 5.41 3.47
N GLY A 143 0.78 4.45 2.55
CA GLY A 143 -0.21 3.45 2.17
C GLY A 143 -0.62 2.52 3.31
N HIS A 144 0.20 2.41 4.34
CA HIS A 144 -0.04 1.62 5.55
C HIS A 144 -0.69 2.43 6.68
N PHE A 145 -1.10 3.67 6.39
CA PHE A 145 -1.63 4.62 7.38
C PHE A 145 -0.64 4.93 8.52
N GLN A 146 0.67 4.94 8.22
CA GLN A 146 1.68 5.40 9.16
C GLN A 146 1.89 6.92 8.97
N PRO A 147 1.54 7.75 9.97
CA PRO A 147 1.71 9.19 9.88
C PRO A 147 3.13 9.59 10.26
N GLN A 148 3.70 10.55 9.51
CA GLN A 148 5.01 11.12 9.81
C GLN A 148 5.02 12.61 9.48
N PHE A 149 5.52 13.44 10.40
CA PHE A 149 5.85 14.83 10.10
C PHE A 149 7.20 14.93 9.39
N GLN A 150 7.23 15.74 8.34
CA GLN A 150 8.44 15.99 7.55
C GLN A 150 8.53 17.46 7.18
N LEU A 151 9.74 18.00 7.16
CA LEU A 151 10.02 19.32 6.58
C LEU A 151 10.44 19.13 5.13
N ARG A 152 9.75 19.82 4.21
CA ARG A 152 10.02 19.73 2.77
C ARG A 152 9.92 21.11 2.12
N GLU A 153 10.68 21.31 1.06
CA GLU A 153 10.48 22.45 0.18
C GLU A 153 9.09 22.36 -0.49
N PRO A 154 8.34 23.48 -0.59
CA PRO A 154 7.06 23.51 -1.28
C PRO A 154 7.26 23.28 -2.77
N ASN A 155 6.38 22.49 -3.39
CA ASN A 155 6.38 22.23 -4.84
C ASN A 155 5.19 22.90 -5.57
N GLY A 156 4.34 23.63 -4.83
CA GLY A 156 3.16 24.32 -5.36
C GLY A 156 1.92 23.45 -5.58
N ASN A 157 2.02 22.14 -5.32
CA ASN A 157 0.92 21.19 -5.46
C ASN A 157 0.40 20.69 -4.10
N GLU A 158 0.95 21.15 -3.02
CA GLU A 158 0.54 20.78 -1.68
C GLU A 158 -0.87 21.27 -1.35
N ILE A 159 -1.56 20.49 -0.53
CA ILE A 159 -2.84 20.85 0.07
C ILE A 159 -2.54 21.32 1.49
N SER A 160 -2.79 22.58 1.81
CA SER A 160 -2.49 23.14 3.14
C SER A 160 -3.75 23.37 3.95
N VAL A 161 -3.66 23.17 5.25
CA VAL A 161 -4.70 23.50 6.24
C VAL A 161 -4.09 24.26 7.40
N ASN A 162 -4.81 25.25 7.93
CA ASN A 162 -4.46 25.88 9.20
C ASN A 162 -5.28 25.19 10.31
N ALA A 163 -4.60 24.44 11.17
CA ALA A 163 -5.19 23.79 12.32
C ALA A 163 -4.61 24.41 13.60
N ASN A 164 -5.45 25.05 14.39
CA ASN A 164 -5.07 25.71 15.64
C ASN A 164 -3.85 26.66 15.49
N GLY A 165 -3.80 27.44 14.39
CA GLY A 165 -2.72 28.39 14.11
C GLY A 165 -1.41 27.75 13.62
N LEU A 166 -1.38 26.46 13.34
CA LEU A 166 -0.27 25.77 12.69
C LEU A 166 -0.66 25.41 11.26
N GLU A 167 0.16 25.85 10.28
CA GLU A 167 -0.01 25.43 8.89
C GLU A 167 0.60 24.06 8.69
N ILE A 168 -0.22 23.11 8.22
CA ILE A 168 0.19 21.73 7.90
C ILE A 168 -0.13 21.49 6.43
N SER A 169 0.86 20.99 5.69
CA SER A 169 0.77 20.65 4.27
C SER A 169 0.70 19.14 4.06
N PHE A 170 0.11 18.74 2.94
CA PHE A 170 -0.10 17.36 2.54
C PHE A 170 0.21 17.18 1.06
N ASP A 171 0.73 16.05 0.68
CA ASP A 171 0.52 15.53 -0.67
C ASP A 171 -0.93 15.06 -0.84
N LEU A 172 -1.34 14.81 -2.08
CA LEU A 172 -2.72 14.44 -2.40
C LEU A 172 -3.19 13.17 -1.67
N ALA A 173 -2.35 12.13 -1.62
CA ALA A 173 -2.69 10.86 -0.98
C ALA A 173 -2.79 10.99 0.54
N SER A 174 -1.86 11.74 1.15
CA SER A 174 -1.85 12.03 2.58
C SER A 174 -3.07 12.86 3.00
N ALA A 175 -3.48 13.86 2.19
CA ALA A 175 -4.67 14.65 2.46
C ALA A 175 -5.94 13.79 2.53
N GLN A 176 -6.06 12.78 1.64
CA GLN A 176 -7.19 11.85 1.65
C GLN A 176 -7.20 10.98 2.91
N ARG A 177 -6.03 10.43 3.28
CA ARG A 177 -5.87 9.51 4.42
C ARG A 177 -5.97 10.22 5.76
N ALA A 178 -5.63 11.52 5.82
CA ALA A 178 -5.65 12.33 7.03
C ALA A 178 -7.02 12.97 7.35
N ARG A 179 -8.07 12.70 6.57
CA ARG A 179 -9.40 13.27 6.84
C ARG A 179 -9.91 12.91 8.22
N GLY A 180 -10.29 13.94 9.00
CA GLY A 180 -10.75 13.79 10.37
C GLY A 180 -9.64 13.48 11.37
N ALA A 181 -8.36 13.59 10.99
CA ALA A 181 -7.25 13.29 11.87
C ALA A 181 -7.27 14.17 13.14
N SER A 182 -6.87 13.57 14.28
CA SER A 182 -6.59 14.31 15.51
C SER A 182 -5.14 14.09 15.95
N ILE A 183 -4.50 15.18 16.36
CA ILE A 183 -3.10 15.23 16.75
C ILE A 183 -3.02 15.74 18.16
N ASP A 184 -2.43 14.96 19.05
CA ASP A 184 -2.29 15.30 20.45
C ASP A 184 -0.86 15.05 20.95
N TRP A 185 -0.49 15.66 22.08
CA TRP A 185 0.75 15.41 22.80
C TRP A 185 0.44 14.58 24.03
N THR A 186 0.94 13.35 24.08
CA THR A 186 0.59 12.39 25.13
C THR A 186 1.81 11.79 25.78
N LYS A 187 1.63 11.32 27.03
CA LYS A 187 2.60 10.50 27.72
C LYS A 187 2.32 9.03 27.41
N THR A 188 3.32 8.35 26.86
CA THR A 188 3.28 6.90 26.62
C THR A 188 4.27 6.19 27.53
N ALA A 189 4.23 4.85 27.56
CA ALA A 189 5.22 4.03 28.27
C ALA A 189 6.67 4.26 27.78
N HIS A 190 6.84 4.83 26.59
CA HIS A 190 8.14 5.11 25.96
C HIS A 190 8.55 6.59 26.03
N GLY A 191 7.80 7.43 26.77
CA GLY A 191 8.04 8.87 26.91
C GLY A 191 6.88 9.74 26.38
N GLU A 192 7.10 11.05 26.35
CA GLU A 192 6.16 11.99 25.77
C GLU A 192 6.35 12.08 24.25
N GLY A 193 5.26 12.19 23.50
CA GLY A 193 5.30 12.26 22.05
C GLY A 193 3.99 12.63 21.40
N LEU A 194 4.03 12.86 20.09
CA LEU A 194 2.84 13.10 19.29
C LEU A 194 2.06 11.79 19.10
N ALA A 195 0.78 11.84 19.41
CA ALA A 195 -0.19 10.79 19.09
C ALA A 195 -1.06 11.30 17.94
N ILE A 196 -1.07 10.59 16.82
CA ILE A 196 -1.85 10.94 15.64
C ILE A 196 -2.89 9.84 15.44
N HIS A 197 -4.15 10.18 15.57
CA HIS A 197 -5.25 9.29 15.28
C HIS A 197 -5.79 9.57 13.88
N LEU A 198 -5.88 8.53 13.05
CA LEU A 198 -6.36 8.58 11.68
C LEU A 198 -7.68 7.78 11.58
N PRO A 199 -8.85 8.43 11.58
CA PRO A 199 -10.13 7.72 11.57
C PRO A 199 -10.38 6.95 10.27
N MET A 200 -9.68 7.33 9.18
CA MET A 200 -9.77 6.64 7.89
C MET A 200 -8.90 5.37 7.84
N ALA A 201 -8.01 5.18 8.82
CA ALA A 201 -7.18 3.97 8.88
C ALA A 201 -8.07 2.73 9.08
N PRO A 202 -7.78 1.63 8.37
CA PRO A 202 -8.44 0.36 8.66
C PRO A 202 -8.27 -0.01 10.13
N PRO A 203 -9.26 -0.64 10.78
CA PRO A 203 -9.12 -1.12 12.15
C PRO A 203 -7.88 -1.98 12.32
N ALA A 204 -7.22 -1.90 13.45
CA ALA A 204 -6.04 -2.72 13.74
C ALA A 204 -6.38 -4.22 13.64
N VAL A 205 -5.38 -5.04 13.28
CA VAL A 205 -5.52 -6.50 13.37
C VAL A 205 -5.82 -6.88 14.80
N LYS A 206 -6.92 -7.61 14.98
CA LYS A 206 -7.37 -8.09 16.28
C LYS A 206 -6.61 -9.36 16.65
N SER A 207 -6.43 -9.61 17.94
CA SER A 207 -6.01 -10.91 18.44
C SER A 207 -7.21 -11.80 18.71
N ILE A 208 -7.09 -13.10 18.40
CA ILE A 208 -8.08 -14.10 18.79
C ILE A 208 -7.35 -15.29 19.42
N ASP A 209 -7.75 -15.69 20.63
CA ASP A 209 -7.26 -16.91 21.23
C ASP A 209 -7.87 -18.16 20.59
N VAL A 210 -7.27 -19.32 20.85
CA VAL A 210 -7.67 -20.58 20.19
C VAL A 210 -9.05 -21.07 20.61
N HIS A 211 -9.54 -20.72 21.81
CA HIS A 211 -10.87 -21.12 22.28
C HIS A 211 -11.96 -20.29 21.60
N ALA A 212 -11.76 -18.97 21.51
CA ALA A 212 -12.64 -18.07 20.77
C ALA A 212 -12.64 -18.40 19.27
N LEU A 213 -11.47 -18.74 18.71
CA LEU A 213 -11.36 -19.21 17.33
C LEU A 213 -12.17 -20.49 17.10
N LYS A 214 -12.07 -21.46 18.02
CA LYS A 214 -12.85 -22.71 17.93
C LYS A 214 -14.35 -22.43 17.89
N GLN A 215 -14.85 -21.56 18.78
CA GLN A 215 -16.27 -21.20 18.84
C GLN A 215 -16.75 -20.61 17.50
N ARG A 216 -15.98 -19.70 16.92
CA ARG A 216 -16.31 -19.06 15.65
C ARG A 216 -16.20 -20.02 14.46
N LEU A 217 -15.20 -20.93 14.47
CA LEU A 217 -15.09 -21.99 13.47
C LEU A 217 -16.29 -22.97 13.54
N ASP A 218 -16.72 -23.32 14.75
CA ASP A 218 -17.87 -24.22 14.93
C ASP A 218 -19.19 -23.56 14.52
N ALA A 219 -19.28 -22.22 14.66
CA ALA A 219 -20.41 -21.41 14.19
C ALA A 219 -20.37 -21.15 12.65
N GLY A 220 -19.22 -21.35 12.01
CA GLY A 220 -19.04 -21.09 10.57
C GLY A 220 -18.99 -19.60 10.21
N ASP A 221 -18.64 -18.73 11.17
CA ASP A 221 -18.64 -17.27 11.01
C ASP A 221 -17.25 -16.65 10.83
N ILE A 222 -16.21 -17.47 10.64
CA ILE A 222 -14.84 -17.03 10.39
C ILE A 222 -14.14 -17.99 9.44
N THR A 223 -13.34 -17.43 8.52
CA THR A 223 -12.45 -18.21 7.65
C THR A 223 -11.04 -18.19 8.22
N VAL A 224 -10.44 -19.36 8.44
CA VAL A 224 -9.07 -19.48 8.93
C VAL A 224 -8.12 -19.75 7.76
N ILE A 225 -7.02 -18.99 7.75
CA ILE A 225 -6.01 -19.05 6.70
C ILE A 225 -4.68 -19.51 7.32
N ASP A 226 -4.19 -20.65 6.87
CA ASP A 226 -2.91 -21.21 7.30
C ASP A 226 -1.77 -20.67 6.42
N VAL A 227 -0.90 -19.85 7.03
CA VAL A 227 0.25 -19.24 6.35
C VAL A 227 1.56 -20.01 6.56
N ARG A 228 1.50 -21.20 7.15
CA ARG A 228 2.69 -22.02 7.38
C ARG A 228 3.27 -22.58 6.07
N PRO A 229 4.58 -22.76 6.00
CA PRO A 229 5.20 -23.43 4.87
C PRO A 229 4.74 -24.91 4.75
N PRO A 230 4.83 -25.54 3.56
CA PRO A 230 4.34 -26.90 3.32
C PRO A 230 4.91 -27.96 4.30
N GLN A 231 6.19 -27.87 4.64
CA GLN A 231 6.83 -28.78 5.59
C GLN A 231 6.19 -28.76 6.98
N ASP A 232 5.85 -27.58 7.48
CA ASP A 232 5.24 -27.40 8.80
C ASP A 232 3.79 -27.92 8.81
N ARG A 233 3.07 -27.69 7.71
CA ARG A 233 1.72 -28.24 7.55
C ARG A 233 1.70 -29.76 7.45
N ALA A 234 2.76 -30.37 6.89
CA ALA A 234 2.90 -31.82 6.84
C ALA A 234 3.14 -32.42 8.24
N LEU A 235 3.88 -31.69 9.11
CA LEU A 235 4.11 -32.12 10.51
C LEU A 235 2.84 -32.03 11.37
N ALA A 236 2.08 -30.96 11.21
CA ALA A 236 0.86 -30.72 11.97
C ALA A 236 -0.28 -30.29 11.03
N PRO A 237 -0.95 -31.24 10.35
CA PRO A 237 -2.06 -30.94 9.46
C PRO A 237 -3.22 -30.27 10.22
N PHE A 238 -3.81 -29.23 9.60
CA PHE A 238 -4.94 -28.51 10.16
C PHE A 238 -6.05 -28.35 9.11
N ALA A 239 -6.96 -29.31 9.07
CA ALA A 239 -8.00 -29.41 8.02
C ALA A 239 -9.07 -28.29 8.12
N ARG A 240 -9.08 -27.50 9.20
CA ARG A 240 -10.06 -26.43 9.43
C ARG A 240 -9.60 -25.07 8.86
N ALA A 241 -8.45 -25.00 8.20
CA ALA A 241 -7.93 -23.80 7.58
C ALA A 241 -7.69 -24.01 6.09
N GLU A 242 -7.85 -22.93 5.36
CA GLU A 242 -7.41 -22.85 3.96
C GLU A 242 -5.94 -22.45 3.90
N VAL A 243 -5.22 -23.01 2.94
CA VAL A 243 -3.80 -22.70 2.75
C VAL A 243 -3.67 -21.37 1.97
N LEU A 244 -2.84 -20.46 2.44
CA LEU A 244 -2.52 -19.24 1.71
C LEU A 244 -1.56 -19.58 0.54
N ASP A 245 -2.13 -19.70 -0.65
CA ASP A 245 -1.41 -19.75 -1.92
C ASP A 245 -1.90 -18.67 -2.87
N SER A 246 -1.34 -18.57 -4.08
CA SER A 246 -1.71 -17.53 -5.05
C SER A 246 -3.20 -17.56 -5.42
N SER A 247 -3.82 -18.75 -5.52
CA SER A 247 -5.23 -18.89 -5.87
C SER A 247 -6.14 -18.49 -4.71
N THR A 248 -5.82 -18.92 -3.50
CA THR A 248 -6.52 -18.51 -2.27
C THR A 248 -6.39 -17.02 -2.03
N HIS A 249 -5.19 -16.45 -2.21
CA HIS A 249 -4.98 -15.01 -2.10
C HIS A 249 -5.89 -14.22 -3.04
N ALA A 250 -5.92 -14.57 -4.33
CA ALA A 250 -6.77 -13.89 -5.32
C ALA A 250 -8.27 -13.99 -4.96
N ARG A 251 -8.73 -15.18 -4.53
CA ARG A 251 -10.11 -15.39 -4.09
C ARG A 251 -10.45 -14.56 -2.83
N LEU A 252 -9.58 -14.57 -1.83
CA LEU A 252 -9.76 -13.80 -0.60
C LEU A 252 -9.80 -12.29 -0.90
N ALA A 253 -8.91 -11.79 -1.77
CA ALA A 253 -8.86 -10.37 -2.14
C ALA A 253 -10.17 -9.86 -2.76
N ALA A 254 -10.93 -10.75 -3.41
CA ALA A 254 -12.24 -10.46 -4.02
C ALA A 254 -13.42 -10.52 -3.05
N LEU A 255 -13.22 -10.95 -1.80
CA LEU A 255 -14.30 -11.02 -0.79
C LEU A 255 -14.72 -9.62 -0.32
N PRO A 256 -15.97 -9.47 0.19
CA PRO A 256 -16.39 -8.27 0.92
C PRO A 256 -15.40 -7.95 2.06
N LYS A 257 -15.08 -6.67 2.23
CA LYS A 257 -14.04 -6.23 3.17
C LYS A 257 -14.41 -6.42 4.66
N GLU A 258 -15.64 -6.70 4.93
CA GLU A 258 -16.19 -7.06 6.25
C GLU A 258 -16.10 -8.56 6.56
N THR A 259 -15.67 -9.38 5.60
CA THR A 259 -15.53 -10.84 5.81
C THR A 259 -14.52 -11.13 6.91
N PRO A 260 -14.90 -11.89 7.97
CA PRO A 260 -14.00 -12.22 9.05
C PRO A 260 -12.92 -13.22 8.61
N LEU A 261 -11.66 -12.81 8.71
CA LEU A 261 -10.49 -13.63 8.35
C LEU A 261 -9.55 -13.79 9.54
N ALA A 262 -9.20 -15.02 9.89
CA ALA A 262 -8.19 -15.31 10.91
C ALA A 262 -6.96 -15.96 10.28
N PHE A 263 -5.80 -15.43 10.56
CA PHE A 263 -4.52 -15.94 10.05
C PHE A 263 -3.82 -16.75 11.14
N LEU A 264 -3.38 -17.94 10.77
CA LEU A 264 -2.74 -18.92 11.67
C LEU A 264 -1.36 -19.29 11.14
N CYS A 265 -0.38 -19.30 12.04
CA CYS A 265 0.95 -19.88 11.79
C CYS A 265 1.36 -20.79 12.96
N HIS A 266 2.67 -21.04 13.15
CA HIS A 266 3.13 -21.88 14.25
C HIS A 266 2.79 -21.26 15.64
N VAL A 267 3.24 -20.00 15.89
CA VAL A 267 3.11 -19.33 17.19
C VAL A 267 2.53 -17.91 17.11
N GLY A 268 1.99 -17.48 15.97
CA GLY A 268 1.33 -16.17 15.83
C GLY A 268 2.17 -15.04 15.20
N ASN A 269 3.44 -15.27 14.86
CA ASN A 269 4.33 -14.20 14.34
C ASN A 269 4.17 -13.92 12.84
N SER A 270 4.29 -14.94 11.99
CA SER A 270 4.13 -14.77 10.52
C SER A 270 2.67 -14.55 10.12
N SER A 271 1.71 -15.10 10.88
CA SER A 271 0.29 -14.84 10.69
C SER A 271 -0.10 -13.38 10.96
N ARG A 272 0.55 -12.72 11.91
CA ARG A 272 0.33 -11.28 12.13
C ARG A 272 0.69 -10.45 10.90
N ARG A 273 1.82 -10.74 10.23
CA ARG A 273 2.22 -10.04 9.00
C ARG A 273 1.24 -10.29 7.84
N ALA A 274 0.76 -11.52 7.70
CA ALA A 274 -0.26 -11.82 6.69
C ALA A 274 -1.59 -11.11 7.00
N ALA A 275 -2.01 -11.08 8.25
CA ALA A 275 -3.20 -10.36 8.70
C ALA A 275 -3.09 -8.84 8.42
N GLU A 276 -1.93 -8.22 8.71
CA GLU A 276 -1.68 -6.80 8.40
C GLU A 276 -1.76 -6.54 6.89
N HIS A 277 -1.21 -7.42 6.07
CA HIS A 277 -1.32 -7.31 4.61
C HIS A 277 -2.79 -7.24 4.15
N PHE A 278 -3.67 -8.11 4.65
CA PHE A 278 -5.09 -8.07 4.29
C PHE A 278 -5.80 -6.83 4.86
N ARG A 279 -5.45 -6.40 6.08
CA ARG A 279 -5.93 -5.14 6.65
C ARG A 279 -5.57 -3.95 5.75
N GLU A 280 -4.34 -3.86 5.26
CA GLU A 280 -3.86 -2.82 4.34
C GLU A 280 -4.62 -2.83 3.00
N HIS A 281 -5.12 -3.99 2.58
CA HIS A 281 -6.01 -4.14 1.42
C HIS A 281 -7.50 -3.89 1.74
N GLY A 282 -7.77 -3.25 2.88
CA GLY A 282 -9.10 -2.74 3.25
C GLY A 282 -9.97 -3.68 4.05
N PHE A 283 -9.52 -4.89 4.39
CA PHE A 283 -10.29 -5.79 5.26
C PHE A 283 -10.39 -5.23 6.69
N ARG A 284 -11.59 -5.27 7.26
CA ARG A 284 -11.93 -4.62 8.54
C ARG A 284 -12.06 -5.58 9.71
N ASP A 285 -12.27 -6.86 9.44
CA ASP A 285 -12.47 -7.89 10.46
C ASP A 285 -11.39 -8.98 10.34
N VAL A 286 -10.15 -8.59 10.68
CA VAL A 286 -8.96 -9.42 10.50
C VAL A 286 -8.35 -9.78 11.85
N TYR A 287 -8.03 -11.06 12.02
CA TYR A 287 -7.53 -11.62 13.25
C TYR A 287 -6.18 -12.30 13.07
N ASN A 288 -5.31 -12.15 14.07
CA ASN A 288 -4.14 -12.97 14.28
C ASN A 288 -4.44 -14.01 15.35
N VAL A 289 -4.23 -15.29 15.07
CA VAL A 289 -4.42 -16.37 16.06
C VAL A 289 -3.25 -16.37 17.03
N GLU A 290 -3.52 -16.03 18.29
CA GLU A 290 -2.51 -16.00 19.35
C GLU A 290 -2.02 -17.41 19.66
N GLY A 291 -0.70 -17.56 19.79
CA GLY A 291 -0.06 -18.85 20.03
C GLY A 291 -0.15 -19.84 18.86
N GLY A 292 -0.88 -19.51 17.79
CA GLY A 292 -0.94 -20.27 16.56
C GLY A 292 -1.39 -21.71 16.72
N ILE A 293 -0.86 -22.60 15.83
CA ILE A 293 -1.19 -24.04 15.86
C ILE A 293 -0.62 -24.73 17.10
N ASP A 294 0.46 -24.22 17.69
CA ASP A 294 1.01 -24.78 18.94
C ASP A 294 0.04 -24.61 20.10
N ALA A 295 -0.56 -23.42 20.26
CA ALA A 295 -1.60 -23.19 21.27
C ALA A 295 -2.85 -24.03 20.98
N TRP A 296 -3.27 -24.12 19.72
CA TRP A 296 -4.39 -24.99 19.33
C TRP A 296 -4.17 -26.44 19.75
N SER A 297 -2.98 -26.99 19.47
CA SER A 297 -2.62 -28.37 19.84
C SER A 297 -2.61 -28.61 21.33
N ARG A 298 -2.20 -27.61 22.12
CA ARG A 298 -2.16 -27.73 23.58
C ARG A 298 -3.51 -27.59 24.26
N GLU A 299 -4.38 -26.74 23.76
CA GLU A 299 -5.50 -26.20 24.51
C GLU A 299 -6.86 -26.60 23.93
N VAL A 300 -6.90 -26.96 22.63
CA VAL A 300 -8.15 -27.23 21.90
C VAL A 300 -8.22 -28.64 21.38
N ASP A 301 -7.18 -29.10 20.67
CA ASP A 301 -7.18 -30.41 19.99
C ASP A 301 -5.79 -31.05 20.05
N SER A 302 -5.58 -31.93 21.02
CA SER A 302 -4.33 -32.68 21.19
C SER A 302 -4.05 -33.73 20.11
N ALA A 303 -5.00 -33.98 19.20
CA ALA A 303 -4.77 -34.83 18.04
C ALA A 303 -3.95 -34.12 16.95
N VAL A 304 -3.89 -32.79 16.96
CA VAL A 304 -2.99 -32.01 16.10
C VAL A 304 -1.57 -32.10 16.67
N PRO A 305 -0.60 -32.67 15.93
CA PRO A 305 0.77 -32.83 16.42
C PRO A 305 1.45 -31.48 16.71
N ARG A 306 2.35 -31.48 17.69
CA ARG A 306 3.24 -30.34 18.00
C ARG A 306 4.60 -30.56 17.36
N TYR A 307 5.26 -29.48 16.95
CA TYR A 307 6.58 -29.52 16.30
C TYR A 307 7.41 -28.28 16.70
#